data_f17cb3d953c7580226a29922e9ee3d94
#
_entry.id   f17cb3d953c7580226a29922e9ee3d94
#
_cell.length_a   1.000
_cell.length_b   1.000
_cell.length_c   1.000
_cell.angle_alpha   90.00
_cell.angle_beta   90.00
_cell.angle_gamma   90.00
#
_symmetry.space_group_name_H-M   'P 1'
#
loop_
_entity.id
_entity.type
_entity.pdbx_description
1 polymer ?
#
loop_
_entity_poly.entity_id
_entity_poly.type
_entity_poly.pdbx_seq_one_letter_code
_entity_poly.pdbx_strand_id
1 'polypeptide(L)'
;MCIRDSGWTFEPWRGSFYPAGLAHSRELQYASRQLTAIEVNGTYYSTFKPPTFAKWRDETPEGFVFSLKANRFATHRRVLADAGDSIARFVDSGISELKGKLGPIVWQFMPPKVFEPGDFEAFLALLPQQVEGLQLRHALDVRHPSFATPAFVALARRYGCVPVYTDSDRFPAIADAEADFAYLRLMRGQAGVPTGYTADAIAQWARGVRTW
;
A
#
# COMPACT_ATOMS: atom_id res chain seq x y z
N MET A 1 11.90 -0.90 9.28
CA MET A 1 11.60 -1.31 7.87
C MET A 1 10.64 -2.48 7.90
N CYS A 2 9.54 -2.41 7.16
CA CYS A 2 8.61 -3.53 6.99
C CYS A 2 8.80 -4.13 5.60
N ILE A 3 9.04 -5.44 5.51
CA ILE A 3 9.07 -6.18 4.26
C ILE A 3 7.72 -6.89 4.14
N ARG A 4 7.04 -6.74 3.01
CA ARG A 4 5.68 -7.19 2.80
C ARG A 4 5.46 -7.81 1.42
N ASP A 5 4.38 -8.57 1.31
CA ASP A 5 3.79 -9.00 0.06
C ASP A 5 2.37 -8.45 -0.11
N SER A 6 1.78 -8.64 -1.27
CA SER A 6 0.44 -8.18 -1.64
C SER A 6 -0.59 -9.27 -1.41
N GLY A 7 -1.12 -9.35 -0.19
CA GLY A 7 -2.06 -10.38 0.25
C GLY A 7 -1.38 -11.60 0.86
N TRP A 8 -2.18 -12.60 1.23
CA TRP A 8 -1.70 -13.85 1.82
C TRP A 8 -2.41 -15.09 1.24
N THR A 9 -3.41 -14.94 0.39
CA THR A 9 -4.14 -16.05 -0.24
C THR A 9 -3.67 -16.28 -1.67
N PHE A 10 -2.39 -16.56 -1.86
CA PHE A 10 -1.80 -16.77 -3.18
C PHE A 10 -1.53 -18.26 -3.39
N GLU A 11 -2.26 -18.88 -4.33
CA GLU A 11 -2.22 -20.33 -4.54
C GLU A 11 -0.80 -20.90 -4.79
N PRO A 12 0.08 -20.27 -5.62
CA PRO A 12 1.45 -20.75 -5.81
C PRO A 12 2.33 -20.77 -4.56
N TRP A 13 1.89 -20.16 -3.45
CA TRP A 13 2.60 -20.25 -2.18
C TRP A 13 2.35 -21.57 -1.44
N ARG A 14 1.33 -22.33 -1.86
CA ARG A 14 1.01 -23.63 -1.24
C ARG A 14 2.01 -24.67 -1.67
N GLY A 15 2.61 -25.33 -0.69
CA GLY A 15 3.69 -26.28 -0.93
C GLY A 15 5.06 -25.68 -1.18
N SER A 16 5.17 -24.32 -1.15
CA SER A 16 6.45 -23.59 -1.23
C SER A 16 6.64 -22.71 0.00
N PHE A 17 5.92 -21.61 0.10
CA PHE A 17 5.94 -20.73 1.29
C PHE A 17 5.08 -21.28 2.43
N TYR A 18 3.87 -21.78 2.11
CA TYR A 18 3.02 -22.45 3.09
C TYR A 18 3.34 -23.94 3.19
N PRO A 19 3.41 -24.48 4.42
CA PRO A 19 3.56 -25.93 4.62
C PRO A 19 2.45 -26.71 3.93
N ALA A 20 2.77 -27.90 3.45
CA ALA A 20 1.79 -28.81 2.89
C ALA A 20 0.68 -29.10 3.94
N GLY A 21 -0.58 -29.05 3.50
CA GLY A 21 -1.73 -29.31 4.38
C GLY A 21 -2.13 -28.15 5.30
N LEU A 22 -1.51 -26.97 5.20
CA LEU A 22 -1.95 -25.82 5.98
C LEU A 22 -3.37 -25.39 5.54
N ALA A 23 -4.30 -25.33 6.48
CA ALA A 23 -5.66 -24.87 6.20
C ALA A 23 -5.64 -23.38 5.79
N HIS A 24 -6.48 -23.01 4.79
CA HIS A 24 -6.59 -21.63 4.29
C HIS A 24 -6.85 -20.60 5.39
N SER A 25 -7.68 -20.97 6.37
CA SER A 25 -7.99 -20.11 7.52
C SER A 25 -6.79 -19.78 8.41
N ARG A 26 -5.68 -20.51 8.25
CA ARG A 26 -4.44 -20.31 9.01
C ARG A 26 -3.32 -19.64 8.20
N GLU A 27 -3.56 -19.33 6.92
CA GLU A 27 -2.55 -18.72 6.04
C GLU A 27 -2.09 -17.35 6.57
N LEU A 28 -3.02 -16.48 7.01
CA LEU A 28 -2.65 -15.19 7.63
C LEU A 28 -1.81 -15.38 8.89
N GLN A 29 -2.21 -16.31 9.75
CA GLN A 29 -1.49 -16.61 10.98
C GLN A 29 -0.06 -17.08 10.69
N TYR A 30 0.14 -17.90 9.66
CA TYR A 30 1.46 -18.37 9.25
C TYR A 30 2.27 -17.23 8.62
N ALA A 31 1.73 -16.56 7.58
CA ALA A 31 2.42 -15.51 6.84
C ALA A 31 2.89 -14.36 7.74
N SER A 32 2.05 -13.96 8.70
CA SER A 32 2.39 -12.88 9.64
C SER A 32 3.51 -13.20 10.63
N ARG A 33 3.94 -14.46 10.71
CA ARG A 33 5.10 -14.90 11.51
C ARG A 33 6.38 -14.99 10.68
N GLN A 34 6.25 -14.96 9.36
CA GLN A 34 7.37 -14.96 8.41
C GLN A 34 7.65 -13.56 7.86
N LEU A 35 6.65 -12.70 7.81
CA LEU A 35 6.69 -11.33 7.29
C LEU A 35 6.40 -10.34 8.43
N THR A 36 6.83 -9.10 8.27
CA THR A 36 6.56 -8.03 9.24
C THR A 36 5.37 -7.14 8.86
N ALA A 37 4.93 -7.25 7.62
CA ALA A 37 3.76 -6.53 7.12
C ALA A 37 3.13 -7.25 5.93
N ILE A 38 1.85 -6.94 5.65
CA ILE A 38 1.14 -7.37 4.44
C ILE A 38 0.36 -6.18 3.88
N GLU A 39 0.38 -6.00 2.56
CA GLU A 39 -0.58 -5.13 1.87
C GLU A 39 -1.85 -5.93 1.55
N VAL A 40 -2.99 -5.42 1.98
CA VAL A 40 -4.28 -6.09 1.75
C VAL A 40 -4.87 -5.64 0.42
N ASN A 41 -4.81 -6.51 -0.60
CA ASN A 41 -5.43 -6.25 -1.90
C ASN A 41 -6.96 -6.43 -1.89
N GLY A 42 -7.50 -7.24 -0.99
CA GLY A 42 -8.94 -7.49 -0.91
C GLY A 42 -9.77 -6.22 -0.75
N THR A 43 -9.27 -5.26 0.01
CA THR A 43 -9.91 -3.96 0.25
C THR A 43 -10.03 -3.07 -0.99
N TYR A 44 -9.22 -3.32 -2.02
CA TYR A 44 -9.33 -2.64 -3.31
C TYR A 44 -10.59 -3.01 -4.09
N TYR A 45 -11.02 -4.27 -3.96
CA TYR A 45 -12.16 -4.81 -4.70
C TYR A 45 -13.46 -4.83 -3.90
N SER A 46 -13.36 -4.94 -2.59
CA SER A 46 -14.50 -5.14 -1.70
C SER A 46 -14.38 -4.31 -0.42
N THR A 47 -15.52 -3.93 0.15
CA THR A 47 -15.59 -3.32 1.47
C THR A 47 -15.75 -4.43 2.51
N PHE A 48 -14.85 -4.50 3.48
CA PHE A 48 -14.95 -5.41 4.61
C PHE A 48 -15.68 -4.76 5.79
N LYS A 49 -16.09 -5.57 6.74
CA LYS A 49 -16.78 -5.13 7.97
C LYS A 49 -15.82 -5.08 9.16
N PRO A 50 -16.10 -4.28 10.19
CA PRO A 50 -15.23 -4.14 11.37
C PRO A 50 -14.77 -5.48 11.98
N PRO A 51 -15.62 -6.52 12.15
CA PRO A 51 -15.17 -7.80 12.70
C PRO A 51 -14.06 -8.50 11.89
N THR A 52 -14.01 -8.23 10.57
CA THR A 52 -12.94 -8.80 9.71
C THR A 52 -11.59 -8.17 10.03
N PHE A 53 -11.54 -6.86 10.18
CA PHE A 53 -10.31 -6.15 10.55
C PHE A 53 -9.87 -6.50 11.97
N ALA A 54 -10.81 -6.60 12.92
CA ALA A 54 -10.53 -7.07 14.27
C ALA A 54 -9.93 -8.48 14.28
N LYS A 55 -10.49 -9.40 13.49
CA LYS A 55 -9.96 -10.76 13.33
C LYS A 55 -8.52 -10.75 12.79
N TRP A 56 -8.24 -9.96 11.74
CA TRP A 56 -6.87 -9.85 11.20
C TRP A 56 -5.88 -9.32 12.24
N ARG A 57 -6.30 -8.31 13.03
CA ARG A 57 -5.51 -7.80 14.14
C ARG A 57 -5.16 -8.90 15.13
N ASP A 58 -6.16 -9.68 15.55
CA ASP A 58 -6.03 -10.64 16.63
C ASP A 58 -5.28 -11.92 16.20
N GLU A 59 -5.30 -12.27 14.92
CA GLU A 59 -4.58 -13.42 14.35
C GLU A 59 -3.08 -13.18 14.11
N THR A 60 -2.62 -11.94 14.19
CA THR A 60 -1.24 -11.55 13.85
C THR A 60 -0.43 -11.16 15.08
N PRO A 61 0.92 -11.30 15.06
CA PRO A 61 1.78 -10.92 16.17
C PRO A 61 1.70 -9.41 16.49
N GLU A 62 2.11 -9.05 17.69
CA GLU A 62 2.36 -7.66 18.05
C GLU A 62 3.43 -7.06 17.11
N GLY A 63 3.26 -5.78 16.74
CA GLY A 63 4.16 -5.09 15.81
C GLY A 63 3.95 -5.45 14.33
N PHE A 64 3.05 -6.38 14.00
CA PHE A 64 2.69 -6.64 12.61
C PHE A 64 1.89 -5.47 12.00
N VAL A 65 2.13 -5.15 10.72
CA VAL A 65 1.53 -4.00 10.05
C VAL A 65 0.70 -4.42 8.84
N PHE A 66 -0.53 -3.91 8.77
CA PHE A 66 -1.37 -4.01 7.58
C PHE A 66 -1.34 -2.71 6.78
N SER A 67 -0.79 -2.71 5.59
CA SER A 67 -1.05 -1.66 4.61
C SER A 67 -2.34 -1.99 3.87
N LEU A 68 -3.25 -1.04 3.76
CA LEU A 68 -4.53 -1.26 3.09
C LEU A 68 -4.52 -0.61 1.71
N LYS A 69 -4.86 -1.37 0.68
CA LYS A 69 -5.10 -0.78 -0.64
C LYS A 69 -6.52 -0.22 -0.67
N ALA A 70 -6.62 1.10 -0.81
CA ALA A 70 -7.90 1.80 -0.83
C ALA A 70 -8.79 1.31 -1.97
N ASN A 71 -10.10 1.37 -1.76
CA ASN A 71 -11.07 0.85 -2.73
C ASN A 71 -10.95 1.60 -4.07
N ARG A 72 -10.97 0.85 -5.16
CA ARG A 72 -10.83 1.37 -6.53
C ARG A 72 -11.87 2.42 -6.90
N PHE A 73 -13.04 2.40 -6.30
CA PHE A 73 -14.07 3.40 -6.57
C PHE A 73 -13.68 4.82 -6.15
N ALA A 74 -12.67 4.99 -5.29
CA ALA A 74 -12.10 6.30 -4.97
C ALA A 74 -11.13 6.79 -6.05
N THR A 75 -10.31 5.88 -6.62
CA THR A 75 -9.19 6.27 -7.53
C THR A 75 -9.47 6.08 -9.02
N HIS A 76 -10.51 5.29 -9.39
CA HIS A 76 -10.88 5.03 -10.80
C HIS A 76 -11.93 6.01 -11.32
N ARG A 77 -11.98 7.21 -10.78
CA ARG A 77 -12.92 8.25 -11.22
C ARG A 77 -12.29 9.12 -12.31
N ARG A 78 -13.14 9.58 -13.24
CA ARG A 78 -12.73 10.58 -14.23
C ARG A 78 -12.38 11.89 -13.52
N VAL A 79 -13.27 12.34 -12.63
CA VAL A 79 -13.09 13.51 -11.76
C VAL A 79 -12.81 13.00 -10.36
N LEU A 80 -11.61 13.23 -9.85
CA LEU A 80 -11.18 12.75 -8.54
C LEU A 80 -11.82 13.55 -7.40
N ALA A 81 -12.17 14.81 -7.64
CA ALA A 81 -12.89 15.66 -6.69
C ALA A 81 -14.23 15.03 -6.22
N ASP A 82 -14.82 14.12 -7.02
CA ASP A 82 -16.08 13.43 -6.68
C ASP A 82 -15.85 12.15 -5.84
N ALA A 83 -14.65 11.92 -5.33
CA ALA A 83 -14.31 10.68 -4.61
C ALA A 83 -14.79 10.62 -3.15
N GLY A 84 -15.32 11.72 -2.60
CA GLY A 84 -15.60 11.87 -1.17
C GLY A 84 -16.38 10.71 -0.55
N ASP A 85 -17.54 10.35 -1.12
CA ASP A 85 -18.37 9.24 -0.61
C ASP A 85 -17.65 7.89 -0.65
N SER A 86 -16.78 7.66 -1.65
CA SER A 86 -16.04 6.41 -1.77
C SER A 86 -14.89 6.35 -0.76
N ILE A 87 -14.25 7.49 -0.48
CA ILE A 87 -13.22 7.63 0.56
C ILE A 87 -13.86 7.40 1.93
N ALA A 88 -14.95 8.12 2.24
CA ALA A 88 -15.66 7.99 3.51
C ALA A 88 -16.10 6.52 3.74
N ARG A 89 -16.76 5.90 2.77
CA ARG A 89 -17.19 4.49 2.87
C ARG A 89 -16.03 3.53 3.13
N PHE A 90 -14.86 3.78 2.55
CA PHE A 90 -13.68 2.96 2.78
C PHE A 90 -13.13 3.18 4.18
N VAL A 91 -12.97 4.43 4.63
CA VAL A 91 -12.41 4.77 5.93
C VAL A 91 -13.34 4.31 7.06
N ASP A 92 -14.66 4.51 6.90
CA ASP A 92 -15.69 4.15 7.89
C ASP A 92 -16.04 2.65 7.86
N SER A 93 -15.40 1.86 7.01
CA SER A 93 -15.65 0.40 6.94
C SER A 93 -15.16 -0.39 8.16
N GLY A 94 -14.47 0.28 9.09
CA GLY A 94 -13.92 -0.33 10.31
C GLY A 94 -12.43 -0.59 10.24
N ILE A 95 -11.69 0.10 9.38
CA ILE A 95 -10.21 -0.03 9.31
C ILE A 95 -9.53 0.33 10.63
N SER A 96 -10.16 1.16 11.46
CA SER A 96 -9.75 1.54 12.82
C SER A 96 -9.62 0.33 13.75
N GLU A 97 -10.34 -0.77 13.50
CA GLU A 97 -10.23 -2.00 14.27
C GLU A 97 -8.84 -2.65 14.20
N LEU A 98 -8.04 -2.31 13.20
CA LEU A 98 -6.63 -2.72 13.15
C LEU A 98 -5.79 -2.04 14.23
N LYS A 99 -6.25 -0.94 14.81
CA LYS A 99 -5.58 -0.20 15.88
C LYS A 99 -4.12 0.11 15.50
N GLY A 100 -3.15 -0.16 16.39
CA GLY A 100 -1.72 0.06 16.15
C GLY A 100 -1.11 -0.75 14.99
N LYS A 101 -1.86 -1.71 14.42
CA LYS A 101 -1.44 -2.47 13.24
C LYS A 101 -1.90 -1.85 11.92
N LEU A 102 -2.64 -0.72 11.96
CA LEU A 102 -3.01 0.02 10.76
C LEU A 102 -1.78 0.73 10.19
N GLY A 103 -1.33 0.27 9.05
CA GLY A 103 -0.24 0.84 8.27
C GLY A 103 -0.73 1.87 7.25
N PRO A 104 0.12 2.22 6.27
CA PRO A 104 -0.26 3.16 5.23
C PRO A 104 -1.45 2.69 4.39
N ILE A 105 -2.31 3.62 4.00
CA ILE A 105 -3.36 3.43 3.01
C ILE A 105 -2.78 3.77 1.64
N VAL A 106 -2.84 2.82 0.69
CA VAL A 106 -2.32 2.99 -0.67
C VAL A 106 -3.43 3.35 -1.62
N TRP A 107 -3.37 4.55 -2.18
CA TRP A 107 -4.26 5.04 -3.21
C TRP A 107 -3.64 4.77 -4.58
N GLN A 108 -4.04 3.66 -5.22
CA GLN A 108 -3.51 3.29 -6.52
C GLN A 108 -4.36 3.86 -7.65
N PHE A 109 -3.75 4.72 -8.46
CA PHE A 109 -4.35 5.29 -9.66
C PHE A 109 -4.06 4.42 -10.89
N MET A 110 -5.01 4.39 -11.83
CA MET A 110 -4.83 3.64 -13.06
C MET A 110 -3.77 4.26 -13.97
N PRO A 111 -3.06 3.46 -14.79
CA PRO A 111 -2.07 3.98 -15.73
C PRO A 111 -2.54 5.12 -16.64
N PRO A 112 -3.80 5.15 -17.15
CA PRO A 112 -4.28 6.25 -17.97
C PRO A 112 -4.60 7.56 -17.22
N LYS A 113 -4.59 7.56 -15.87
CA LYS A 113 -4.91 8.78 -15.10
C LYS A 113 -3.77 9.77 -15.20
N VAL A 114 -4.00 10.86 -15.94
CA VAL A 114 -3.05 11.98 -16.10
C VAL A 114 -3.07 12.85 -14.84
N PHE A 115 -1.95 13.46 -14.54
CA PHE A 115 -1.84 14.45 -13.46
C PHE A 115 -2.46 15.78 -13.89
N GLU A 116 -3.63 16.06 -13.35
CA GLU A 116 -4.30 17.37 -13.43
C GLU A 116 -4.24 18.00 -12.04
N PRO A 117 -3.39 19.03 -11.82
CA PRO A 117 -3.09 19.52 -10.47
C PRO A 117 -4.33 19.90 -9.65
N GLY A 118 -5.30 20.57 -10.24
CA GLY A 118 -6.51 21.01 -9.54
C GLY A 118 -7.42 19.84 -9.11
N ASP A 119 -7.67 18.87 -10.01
CA ASP A 119 -8.46 17.68 -9.72
C ASP A 119 -7.76 16.78 -8.68
N PHE A 120 -6.43 16.68 -8.81
CA PHE A 120 -5.63 15.88 -7.89
C PHE A 120 -5.55 16.52 -6.50
N GLU A 121 -5.39 17.85 -6.43
CA GLU A 121 -5.44 18.59 -5.17
C GLU A 121 -6.79 18.45 -4.46
N ALA A 122 -7.88 18.57 -5.20
CA ALA A 122 -9.22 18.35 -4.66
C ALA A 122 -9.39 16.94 -4.08
N PHE A 123 -8.82 15.90 -4.72
CA PHE A 123 -8.78 14.55 -4.17
C PHE A 123 -7.98 14.47 -2.86
N LEU A 124 -6.78 15.05 -2.83
CA LEU A 124 -5.95 15.02 -1.62
C LEU A 124 -6.62 15.72 -0.43
N ALA A 125 -7.36 16.80 -0.69
CA ALA A 125 -8.12 17.52 0.32
C ALA A 125 -9.28 16.69 0.93
N LEU A 126 -9.74 15.63 0.24
CA LEU A 126 -10.75 14.71 0.76
C LEU A 126 -10.18 13.63 1.68
N LEU A 127 -8.85 13.45 1.71
CA LEU A 127 -8.23 12.40 2.50
C LEU A 127 -8.23 12.76 3.99
N PRO A 128 -8.90 11.98 4.86
CA PRO A 128 -8.91 12.28 6.29
C PRO A 128 -7.53 11.99 6.89
N GLN A 129 -7.10 12.85 7.80
CA GLN A 129 -5.82 12.68 8.49
C GLN A 129 -5.91 11.70 9.66
N GLN A 130 -7.13 11.39 10.10
CA GLN A 130 -7.37 10.48 11.23
C GLN A 130 -8.72 9.77 11.11
N VAL A 131 -8.85 8.62 11.75
CA VAL A 131 -10.10 7.90 11.97
C VAL A 131 -10.13 7.37 13.39
N GLU A 132 -11.19 7.68 14.14
CA GLU A 132 -11.35 7.25 15.55
C GLU A 132 -10.08 7.47 16.41
N GLY A 133 -9.42 8.62 16.22
CA GLY A 133 -8.21 8.99 16.95
C GLY A 133 -6.91 8.36 16.43
N LEU A 134 -6.97 7.48 15.43
CA LEU A 134 -5.79 6.92 14.77
C LEU A 134 -5.33 7.83 13.63
N GLN A 135 -4.07 8.23 13.65
CA GLN A 135 -3.47 8.97 12.54
C GLN A 135 -3.35 8.08 11.30
N LEU A 136 -3.80 8.59 10.16
CA LEU A 136 -3.72 7.91 8.88
C LEU A 136 -2.48 8.35 8.11
N ARG A 137 -1.84 7.39 7.44
CA ARG A 137 -0.72 7.62 6.54
C ARG A 137 -1.14 7.28 5.13
N HIS A 138 -0.93 8.18 4.18
CA HIS A 138 -1.38 8.02 2.80
C HIS A 138 -0.19 7.87 1.85
N ALA A 139 -0.22 6.81 1.03
CA ALA A 139 0.74 6.55 -0.02
C ALA A 139 0.04 6.59 -1.39
N LEU A 140 0.61 7.34 -2.34
CA LEU A 140 0.04 7.60 -3.67
C LEU A 140 0.75 6.75 -4.72
N ASP A 141 0.13 5.67 -5.18
CA ASP A 141 0.64 4.80 -6.24
C ASP A 141 0.18 5.32 -7.62
N VAL A 142 0.88 6.31 -8.14
CA VAL A 142 0.62 6.93 -9.44
C VAL A 142 1.39 6.22 -10.55
N ARG A 143 0.79 6.05 -11.73
CA ARG A 143 1.35 5.20 -12.77
C ARG A 143 1.51 5.86 -14.14
N HIS A 144 1.01 7.09 -14.31
CA HIS A 144 1.19 7.83 -15.54
C HIS A 144 2.45 8.72 -15.46
N PRO A 145 3.25 8.84 -16.55
CA PRO A 145 4.48 9.63 -16.55
C PRO A 145 4.29 11.11 -16.18
N SER A 146 3.11 11.69 -16.41
CA SER A 146 2.82 13.09 -16.08
C SER A 146 2.96 13.42 -14.59
N PHE A 147 2.96 12.41 -13.70
CA PHE A 147 3.21 12.62 -12.27
C PHE A 147 4.69 12.80 -11.92
N ALA A 148 5.61 12.47 -12.82
CA ALA A 148 7.05 12.63 -12.58
C ALA A 148 7.49 14.10 -12.64
N THR A 149 6.95 14.93 -11.76
CA THR A 149 7.19 16.38 -11.70
C THR A 149 7.39 16.86 -10.26
N PRO A 150 8.21 17.92 -10.05
CA PRO A 150 8.31 18.54 -8.73
C PRO A 150 6.98 19.04 -8.19
N ALA A 151 6.07 19.49 -9.05
CA ALA A 151 4.75 19.98 -8.69
C ALA A 151 3.91 18.87 -8.00
N PHE A 152 3.96 17.65 -8.50
CA PHE A 152 3.27 16.53 -7.85
C PHE A 152 3.87 16.22 -6.46
N VAL A 153 5.20 16.17 -6.34
CA VAL A 153 5.86 15.87 -5.06
C VAL A 153 5.54 16.97 -4.03
N ALA A 154 5.63 18.25 -4.42
CA ALA A 154 5.29 19.36 -3.56
C ALA A 154 3.81 19.33 -3.12
N LEU A 155 2.91 18.95 -4.03
CA LEU A 155 1.50 18.81 -3.74
C LEU A 155 1.25 17.65 -2.75
N ALA A 156 1.85 16.49 -2.96
CA ALA A 156 1.74 15.34 -2.04
C ALA A 156 2.22 15.71 -0.64
N ARG A 157 3.38 16.34 -0.50
CA ARG A 157 3.92 16.81 0.79
C ARG A 157 2.97 17.77 1.53
N ARG A 158 2.39 18.73 0.82
CA ARG A 158 1.45 19.69 1.41
C ARG A 158 0.25 19.03 2.10
N TYR A 159 -0.15 17.86 1.60
CA TYR A 159 -1.25 17.07 2.18
C TYR A 159 -0.78 15.88 3.03
N GLY A 160 0.49 15.82 3.42
CA GLY A 160 1.03 14.74 4.25
C GLY A 160 0.99 13.36 3.59
N CYS A 161 0.99 13.33 2.26
CA CYS A 161 0.99 12.08 1.47
C CYS A 161 2.38 11.80 0.91
N VAL A 162 2.73 10.52 0.73
CA VAL A 162 4.00 10.12 0.15
C VAL A 162 3.81 9.46 -1.22
N PRO A 163 4.63 9.76 -2.22
CA PRO A 163 4.68 8.99 -3.45
C PRO A 163 5.11 7.55 -3.18
N VAL A 164 4.48 6.58 -3.84
CA VAL A 164 5.01 5.21 -3.89
C VAL A 164 6.17 5.19 -4.87
N TYR A 165 7.38 4.92 -4.38
CA TYR A 165 8.51 4.65 -5.27
C TYR A 165 8.32 3.29 -5.93
N THR A 166 8.26 3.27 -7.26
CA THR A 166 8.03 2.04 -8.03
C THR A 166 9.29 1.67 -8.83
N ASP A 167 9.91 0.54 -8.49
CA ASP A 167 10.96 -0.07 -9.28
C ASP A 167 10.33 -0.86 -10.44
N SER A 168 10.16 -0.18 -11.58
CA SER A 168 9.43 -0.73 -12.72
C SER A 168 9.95 -0.12 -14.03
N ASP A 169 9.97 -0.94 -15.10
CA ASP A 169 10.23 -0.45 -16.46
C ASP A 169 9.01 0.22 -17.09
N ARG A 170 7.84 0.12 -16.45
CA ARG A 170 6.55 0.53 -17.02
C ARG A 170 5.96 1.77 -16.36
N PHE A 171 6.36 2.09 -15.14
CA PHE A 171 5.78 3.16 -14.33
C PHE A 171 6.86 4.12 -13.85
N PRO A 172 6.52 5.40 -13.61
CA PRO A 172 7.50 6.38 -13.16
C PRO A 172 8.05 6.02 -11.77
N ALA A 173 9.35 6.14 -11.59
CA ALA A 173 10.03 6.08 -10.31
C ALA A 173 10.06 7.50 -9.71
N ILE A 174 9.24 7.74 -8.68
CA ILE A 174 9.13 9.04 -8.01
C ILE A 174 9.57 8.86 -6.56
N ALA A 175 10.69 9.50 -6.20
CA ALA A 175 11.21 9.49 -4.83
C ALA A 175 10.87 10.80 -4.11
N ASP A 176 10.65 10.71 -2.82
CA ASP A 176 10.59 11.83 -1.90
C ASP A 176 11.43 11.51 -0.68
N ALA A 177 12.62 12.09 -0.60
CA ALA A 177 13.56 11.87 0.50
C ALA A 177 13.28 12.73 1.75
N GLU A 178 12.34 13.68 1.67
CA GLU A 178 11.95 14.56 2.78
C GLU A 178 10.64 14.13 3.46
N ALA A 179 10.05 13.02 3.00
CA ALA A 179 8.82 12.50 3.57
C ALA A 179 9.07 11.75 4.89
N ASP A 180 8.07 11.72 5.79
CA ASP A 180 8.15 11.05 7.10
C ASP A 180 8.31 9.53 7.00
N PHE A 181 7.95 8.94 5.87
CA PHE A 181 8.14 7.51 5.58
C PHE A 181 8.29 7.27 4.07
N ALA A 182 8.89 6.17 3.70
CA ALA A 182 8.98 5.73 2.32
C ALA A 182 8.11 4.49 2.08
N TYR A 183 7.49 4.42 0.91
CA TYR A 183 6.71 3.28 0.45
C TYR A 183 7.24 2.82 -0.92
N LEU A 184 7.77 1.61 -0.98
CA LEU A 184 8.46 1.09 -2.15
C LEU A 184 7.74 -0.12 -2.74
N ARG A 185 7.70 -0.20 -4.07
CA ARG A 185 7.28 -1.38 -4.84
C ARG A 185 8.45 -1.89 -5.67
N LEU A 186 8.97 -3.05 -5.35
CA LEU A 186 9.98 -3.75 -6.12
C LEU A 186 9.26 -4.67 -7.12
N MET A 187 9.24 -4.30 -8.40
CA MET A 187 8.46 -4.96 -9.46
C MET A 187 9.31 -5.59 -10.55
N ARG A 188 10.64 -5.60 -10.40
CA ARG A 188 11.58 -6.20 -11.37
C ARG A 188 12.10 -7.56 -10.94
N GLY A 189 11.31 -8.29 -10.15
CA GLY A 189 11.68 -9.66 -9.77
C GLY A 189 11.84 -10.55 -11.00
N GLN A 190 12.92 -11.35 -11.02
CA GLN A 190 13.27 -12.27 -12.11
C GLN A 190 12.98 -13.71 -11.69
N ALA A 191 12.20 -14.44 -12.48
CA ALA A 191 11.81 -15.82 -12.18
C ALA A 191 13.00 -16.79 -12.08
N GLY A 192 14.11 -16.51 -12.78
CA GLY A 192 15.36 -17.31 -12.72
C GLY A 192 16.25 -17.03 -11.50
N VAL A 193 15.89 -16.05 -10.67
CA VAL A 193 16.65 -15.69 -9.46
C VAL A 193 15.86 -16.14 -8.23
N PRO A 194 16.40 -17.03 -7.37
CA PRO A 194 15.66 -17.61 -6.24
C PRO A 194 15.02 -16.58 -5.30
N THR A 195 15.66 -15.41 -5.13
CA THR A 195 15.18 -14.29 -4.31
C THR A 195 14.42 -13.24 -5.12
N GLY A 196 14.15 -13.47 -6.40
CA GLY A 196 13.56 -12.52 -7.34
C GLY A 196 14.50 -11.39 -7.77
N TYR A 197 15.43 -10.97 -6.94
CA TYR A 197 16.48 -9.99 -7.19
C TYR A 197 17.84 -10.59 -6.90
N THR A 198 18.90 -10.17 -7.60
CA THR A 198 20.27 -10.57 -7.28
C THR A 198 20.67 -10.09 -5.89
N ALA A 199 21.64 -10.77 -5.26
CA ALA A 199 22.15 -10.37 -3.94
C ALA A 199 22.66 -8.91 -3.95
N ASP A 200 23.32 -8.47 -5.03
CA ASP A 200 23.83 -7.11 -5.18
C ASP A 200 22.69 -6.09 -5.27
N ALA A 201 21.63 -6.40 -6.02
CA ALA A 201 20.45 -5.53 -6.11
C ALA A 201 19.76 -5.41 -4.75
N ILE A 202 19.59 -6.51 -4.00
CA ILE A 202 19.03 -6.49 -2.63
C ILE A 202 19.92 -5.66 -1.71
N ALA A 203 21.24 -5.81 -1.78
CA ALA A 203 22.18 -5.03 -0.98
C ALA A 203 22.12 -3.53 -1.33
N GLN A 204 21.93 -3.19 -2.61
CA GLN A 204 21.75 -1.81 -3.06
C GLN A 204 20.45 -1.21 -2.51
N TRP A 205 19.34 -1.94 -2.58
CA TRP A 205 18.05 -1.53 -1.97
C TRP A 205 18.18 -1.32 -0.47
N ALA A 206 18.83 -2.26 0.24
CA ALA A 206 19.06 -2.16 1.68
C ALA A 206 19.93 -0.94 2.07
N ARG A 207 20.89 -0.55 1.23
CA ARG A 207 21.64 0.70 1.43
C ARG A 207 20.76 1.93 1.20
N GLY A 208 20.01 1.96 0.08
CA GLY A 208 19.12 3.07 -0.27
C GLY A 208 18.09 3.36 0.83
N VAL A 209 17.44 2.32 1.37
CA VAL A 209 16.44 2.47 2.46
C VAL A 209 17.02 3.09 3.75
N ARG A 210 18.34 3.04 3.95
CA ARG A 210 18.98 3.68 5.11
C ARG A 210 19.25 5.18 4.92
N THR A 211 19.15 5.65 3.69
CA THR A 211 19.40 7.06 3.32
C THR A 211 18.10 7.84 3.04
N TRP A 212 16.97 7.17 3.05
CA TRP A 212 15.63 7.72 2.81
C TRP A 212 14.83 7.91 4.09
#